data_73456e24b54f6ebe2d40d2b49db313dd
#
_entry.id   73456e24b54f6ebe2d40d2b49db313dd
#
_cell.length_a   1.000
_cell.length_b   1.000
_cell.length_c   1.000
_cell.angle_alpha   90.00
_cell.angle_beta   90.00
_cell.angle_gamma   90.00
#
_symmetry.space_group_name_H-M   'P 1'
#
loop_
_entity.id
_entity.type
_entity.pdbx_description
1 polymer ?
#
loop_
_entity_poly.entity_id
_entity_poly.type
_entity_poly.pdbx_seq_one_letter_code
_entity_poly.pdbx_strand_id
1 'polypeptide(L)'
;MQRNHIGDKVDRYSTEYEWVSTHPYDLWIYNKLQVSRVLGYECGPAGLTVPRPDFYIVRPCINFMGMSRNARIEYLENDTEHLHPSEFWCEIFEGEHISVDYHNGIQDLTVLGLRDPQDPLYKWRKWTKVERDLPLPKVFQKFTERYEWLNCEYIGGKLIEIHLRGNPNFDYGGNSVIPVWEGDDVSDYIEQPNYKRLGFIIDGQ
;
A
#
# COMPACT_ATOMS: atom_id res chain seq x y z
N MET A 1 29.30 -8.26 -10.42
CA MET A 1 28.98 -6.89 -9.95
C MET A 1 28.56 -7.02 -8.50
N GLN A 2 29.46 -6.71 -7.54
CA GLN A 2 29.06 -6.62 -6.14
C GLN A 2 27.99 -5.53 -6.07
N ARG A 3 26.75 -5.93 -5.73
CA ARG A 3 25.73 -4.96 -5.36
C ARG A 3 26.28 -4.28 -4.11
N ASN A 4 26.63 -3.00 -4.22
CA ASN A 4 26.85 -2.20 -3.04
C ASN A 4 25.61 -2.37 -2.20
N HIS A 5 25.76 -2.99 -1.05
CA HIS A 5 24.73 -2.94 -0.03
C HIS A 5 24.43 -1.47 0.15
N ILE A 6 23.22 -1.06 -0.23
CA ILE A 6 22.64 0.18 0.27
C ILE A 6 22.63 -0.08 1.76
N GLY A 7 23.61 0.45 2.44
CA GLY A 7 24.17 -0.05 3.67
C GLY A 7 23.15 -0.37 4.75
N ASP A 8 23.60 -0.91 5.87
CA ASP A 8 22.86 -1.32 7.07
C ASP A 8 21.81 -0.34 7.64
N LYS A 9 21.50 0.71 6.90
CA LYS A 9 20.52 1.76 7.21
C LYS A 9 19.22 1.68 6.40
N VAL A 10 19.13 0.82 5.38
CA VAL A 10 17.86 0.62 4.67
C VAL A 10 17.10 -0.44 5.45
N ASP A 11 16.03 -0.02 6.06
CA ASP A 11 15.07 -0.90 6.70
C ASP A 11 14.70 -2.01 5.71
N ARG A 12 14.91 -3.28 6.11
CA ARG A 12 14.57 -4.47 5.31
C ARG A 12 13.11 -4.51 4.85
N TYR A 13 12.28 -3.66 5.43
CA TYR A 13 10.87 -3.47 5.12
C TYR A 13 10.60 -2.25 4.24
N SER A 14 11.63 -1.52 3.79
CA SER A 14 11.42 -0.42 2.85
C SER A 14 11.07 -0.94 1.47
N THR A 15 10.31 -0.17 0.70
CA THR A 15 9.96 -0.50 -0.68
C THR A 15 11.20 -0.65 -1.56
N GLU A 16 12.23 0.15 -1.31
CA GLU A 16 13.49 0.09 -2.04
C GLU A 16 14.25 -1.23 -1.79
N TYR A 17 14.21 -1.74 -0.55
CA TYR A 17 14.78 -3.05 -0.24
C TYR A 17 14.02 -4.17 -0.96
N GLU A 18 12.70 -4.11 -0.98
CA GLU A 18 11.87 -5.07 -1.72
C GLU A 18 12.26 -5.11 -3.20
N TRP A 19 12.40 -3.95 -3.86
CA TRP A 19 12.76 -3.89 -5.28
C TRP A 19 14.12 -4.52 -5.57
N VAL A 20 15.11 -4.30 -4.70
CA VAL A 20 16.45 -4.87 -4.85
C VAL A 20 16.43 -6.40 -4.74
N SER A 21 15.59 -6.96 -3.89
CA SER A 21 15.46 -8.39 -3.66
C SER A 21 14.50 -9.10 -4.62
N THR A 22 13.62 -8.34 -5.29
CA THR A 22 12.60 -8.89 -6.20
C THR A 22 13.23 -9.34 -7.52
N HIS A 23 12.74 -10.47 -8.02
CA HIS A 23 13.11 -10.95 -9.35
C HIS A 23 12.70 -9.92 -10.42
N PRO A 24 13.57 -9.60 -11.41
CA PRO A 24 13.28 -8.52 -12.37
C PRO A 24 11.94 -8.65 -13.12
N TYR A 25 11.51 -9.85 -13.45
CA TYR A 25 10.23 -10.10 -14.13
C TYR A 25 8.99 -9.91 -13.22
N ASP A 26 9.19 -9.77 -11.90
CA ASP A 26 8.13 -9.60 -10.93
C ASP A 26 8.00 -8.15 -10.44
N LEU A 27 8.93 -7.25 -10.80
CA LEU A 27 8.93 -5.84 -10.39
C LEU A 27 7.65 -5.08 -10.76
N TRP A 28 6.94 -5.53 -11.78
CA TRP A 28 5.68 -4.93 -12.21
C TRP A 28 4.59 -4.93 -11.13
N ILE A 29 4.68 -5.83 -10.14
CA ILE A 29 3.67 -5.97 -9.06
C ILE A 29 3.62 -4.72 -8.17
N TYR A 30 4.71 -3.96 -8.09
CA TYR A 30 4.75 -2.69 -7.36
C TYR A 30 4.10 -1.53 -8.14
N ASN A 31 3.81 -1.72 -9.42
CA ASN A 31 3.13 -0.72 -10.24
C ASN A 31 1.61 -0.87 -10.09
N LYS A 32 1.01 0.01 -9.30
CA LYS A 32 -0.43 0.00 -9.01
C LYS A 32 -1.30 0.11 -10.26
N LEU A 33 -0.85 0.84 -11.28
CA LEU A 33 -1.55 0.88 -12.57
C LEU A 33 -1.57 -0.51 -13.23
N GLN A 34 -0.44 -1.22 -13.22
CA GLN A 34 -0.39 -2.57 -13.80
C GLN A 34 -1.24 -3.55 -13.00
N VAL A 35 -1.20 -3.48 -11.67
CA VAL A 35 -2.06 -4.29 -10.79
C VAL A 35 -3.54 -4.01 -11.09
N SER A 36 -3.93 -2.74 -11.17
CA SER A 36 -5.31 -2.34 -11.49
C SER A 36 -5.76 -2.85 -12.87
N ARG A 37 -4.89 -2.78 -13.88
CA ARG A 37 -5.18 -3.30 -15.24
C ARG A 37 -5.34 -4.82 -15.27
N VAL A 38 -4.49 -5.54 -14.56
CA VAL A 38 -4.57 -7.01 -14.46
C VAL A 38 -5.85 -7.46 -13.76
N LEU A 39 -6.35 -6.66 -12.82
CA LEU A 39 -7.63 -6.91 -12.13
C LEU A 39 -8.85 -6.43 -12.92
N GLY A 40 -8.66 -5.75 -14.05
CA GLY A 40 -9.74 -5.29 -14.92
C GLY A 40 -10.46 -4.04 -14.40
N TYR A 41 -9.81 -3.25 -13.56
CA TYR A 41 -10.38 -1.99 -13.08
C TYR A 41 -10.35 -0.90 -14.15
N GLU A 42 -11.32 0.00 -14.10
CA GLU A 42 -11.35 1.19 -14.94
C GLU A 42 -10.23 2.14 -14.50
N CYS A 43 -9.13 2.18 -15.27
CA CYS A 43 -7.94 2.94 -14.92
C CYS A 43 -7.11 3.28 -16.16
N GLY A 44 -6.30 4.33 -16.04
CA GLY A 44 -5.37 4.73 -17.11
C GLY A 44 -4.23 5.60 -16.59
N PRO A 45 -3.10 5.66 -17.32
CA PRO A 45 -1.99 6.54 -17.01
C PRO A 45 -2.36 8.00 -17.22
N ALA A 46 -1.55 8.91 -16.65
CA ALA A 46 -1.57 10.33 -17.01
C ALA A 46 -1.51 10.50 -18.55
N GLY A 47 -2.29 11.44 -19.08
CA GLY A 47 -2.44 11.69 -20.52
C GLY A 47 -3.47 10.81 -21.23
N LEU A 48 -3.97 9.75 -20.61
CA LEU A 48 -5.06 8.95 -21.19
C LEU A 48 -6.41 9.50 -20.75
N THR A 49 -7.28 9.80 -21.72
CA THR A 49 -8.66 10.27 -21.50
C THR A 49 -9.45 9.32 -20.60
N VAL A 50 -10.21 9.88 -19.65
CA VAL A 50 -11.15 9.11 -18.84
C VAL A 50 -12.38 8.70 -19.67
N PRO A 51 -13.01 7.56 -19.37
CA PRO A 51 -14.16 7.06 -20.16
C PRO A 51 -15.41 7.94 -20.00
N ARG A 52 -15.54 8.66 -18.89
CA ARG A 52 -16.62 9.61 -18.62
C ARG A 52 -16.16 10.66 -17.61
N PRO A 53 -16.75 11.84 -17.61
CA PRO A 53 -16.55 12.82 -16.52
C PRO A 53 -17.03 12.26 -15.19
N ASP A 54 -16.13 12.15 -14.20
CA ASP A 54 -16.44 11.63 -12.86
C ASP A 54 -15.29 11.96 -11.87
N PHE A 55 -15.48 11.60 -10.61
CA PHE A 55 -14.42 11.57 -9.62
C PHE A 55 -13.60 10.28 -9.73
N TYR A 56 -12.30 10.41 -9.75
CA TYR A 56 -11.34 9.31 -9.79
C TYR A 56 -10.34 9.43 -8.65
N ILE A 57 -9.78 8.30 -8.21
CA ILE A 57 -8.59 8.31 -7.39
C ILE A 57 -7.37 8.53 -8.30
N VAL A 58 -6.63 9.60 -8.08
CA VAL A 58 -5.34 9.87 -8.73
C VAL A 58 -4.23 9.59 -7.73
N ARG A 59 -3.28 8.75 -8.12
CA ARG A 59 -2.18 8.34 -7.24
C ARG A 59 -0.93 7.95 -8.01
N PRO A 60 0.28 7.99 -7.38
CA PRO A 60 1.50 7.52 -8.02
C PRO A 60 1.40 6.04 -8.41
N CYS A 61 1.97 5.68 -9.56
CA CYS A 61 2.06 4.29 -10.01
C CYS A 61 2.84 3.41 -9.03
N ILE A 62 3.86 3.98 -8.37
CA ILE A 62 4.72 3.29 -7.39
C ILE A 62 4.83 4.13 -6.11
N ASN A 63 5.01 3.47 -4.97
CA ASN A 63 5.32 4.13 -3.70
C ASN A 63 6.81 4.48 -3.63
N PHE A 64 7.20 5.55 -4.30
CA PHE A 64 8.55 6.07 -4.15
C PHE A 64 8.62 6.95 -2.89
N MET A 65 9.54 6.64 -1.98
CA MET A 65 9.67 7.27 -0.67
C MET A 65 8.42 7.14 0.24
N GLY A 66 7.65 6.07 0.05
CA GLY A 66 6.61 5.60 0.97
C GLY A 66 5.21 6.24 0.83
N MET A 67 4.24 5.53 1.38
CA MET A 67 2.89 5.95 1.80
C MET A 67 1.98 6.61 0.76
N SER A 68 2.08 6.26 -0.53
CA SER A 68 1.17 6.81 -1.58
C SER A 68 0.99 8.32 -1.49
N ARG A 69 2.09 9.06 -1.27
CA ARG A 69 2.06 10.53 -1.25
C ARG A 69 1.41 11.05 -2.53
N ASN A 70 0.69 12.16 -2.42
CA ASN A 70 -0.07 12.79 -3.50
C ASN A 70 -1.29 12.00 -3.99
N ALA A 71 -1.65 10.86 -3.38
CA ALA A 71 -2.93 10.23 -3.64
C ALA A 71 -4.07 11.19 -3.27
N ARG A 72 -5.02 11.38 -4.19
CA ARG A 72 -6.13 12.31 -4.04
C ARG A 72 -7.34 11.86 -4.85
N ILE A 73 -8.50 12.34 -4.47
CA ILE A 73 -9.72 12.24 -5.28
C ILE A 73 -9.80 13.51 -6.11
N GLU A 74 -9.97 13.37 -7.42
CA GLU A 74 -10.01 14.47 -8.37
C GLU A 74 -11.12 14.26 -9.38
N TYR A 75 -11.86 15.33 -9.72
CA TYR A 75 -12.83 15.30 -10.80
C TYR A 75 -12.11 15.46 -12.14
N LEU A 76 -12.25 14.47 -13.00
CA LEU A 76 -11.63 14.45 -14.33
C LEU A 76 -12.74 14.51 -15.39
N GLU A 77 -12.68 15.47 -16.31
CA GLU A 77 -13.69 15.65 -17.35
C GLU A 77 -13.40 14.78 -18.58
N ASN A 78 -12.20 14.92 -19.15
CA ASN A 78 -11.79 14.24 -20.36
C ASN A 78 -10.31 13.90 -20.33
N ASP A 79 -9.45 14.88 -20.64
CA ASP A 79 -8.01 14.66 -20.67
C ASP A 79 -7.42 14.65 -19.25
N THR A 80 -6.25 14.06 -19.14
CA THR A 80 -5.49 13.94 -17.91
C THR A 80 -4.05 14.40 -18.09
N GLU A 81 -3.80 15.31 -19.06
CA GLU A 81 -2.47 15.80 -19.39
C GLU A 81 -1.84 16.62 -18.26
N HIS A 82 -2.65 17.20 -17.40
CA HIS A 82 -2.21 17.94 -16.22
C HIS A 82 -1.69 17.04 -15.07
N LEU A 83 -1.96 15.73 -15.11
CA LEU A 83 -1.46 14.79 -14.13
C LEU A 83 0.05 14.58 -14.29
N HIS A 84 0.73 14.34 -13.17
CA HIS A 84 2.16 14.05 -13.22
C HIS A 84 2.43 12.74 -14.00
N PRO A 85 3.48 12.66 -14.83
CA PRO A 85 3.76 11.46 -15.64
C PRO A 85 3.90 10.15 -14.88
N SER A 86 4.21 10.20 -13.59
CA SER A 86 4.26 9.00 -12.73
C SER A 86 2.93 8.65 -12.06
N GLU A 87 1.86 9.41 -12.31
CA GLU A 87 0.53 9.19 -11.76
C GLU A 87 -0.36 8.39 -12.71
N PHE A 88 -1.41 7.86 -12.17
CA PHE A 88 -2.50 7.24 -12.90
C PHE A 88 -3.82 7.54 -12.20
N TRP A 89 -4.90 7.50 -12.97
CA TRP A 89 -6.25 7.56 -12.46
C TRP A 89 -6.89 6.17 -12.41
N CYS A 90 -7.78 5.96 -11.45
CA CYS A 90 -8.54 4.72 -11.32
C CYS A 90 -9.93 5.03 -10.73
N GLU A 91 -10.89 4.17 -11.00
CA GLU A 91 -12.20 4.23 -10.35
C GLU A 91 -12.06 4.23 -8.82
N ILE A 92 -13.00 4.88 -8.12
CA ILE A 92 -13.00 4.94 -6.65
C ILE A 92 -13.66 3.68 -6.10
N PHE A 93 -13.00 3.03 -5.15
CA PHE A 93 -13.59 1.93 -4.40
C PHE A 93 -14.10 2.42 -3.06
N GLU A 94 -15.28 1.92 -2.67
CA GLU A 94 -15.90 2.21 -1.39
C GLU A 94 -15.81 0.99 -0.47
N GLY A 95 -15.78 1.25 0.85
CA GLY A 95 -15.78 0.22 1.87
C GLY A 95 -14.58 0.27 2.81
N GLU A 96 -14.43 -0.79 3.60
CA GLU A 96 -13.34 -0.94 4.56
C GLU A 96 -11.99 -1.03 3.85
N HIS A 97 -10.98 -0.35 4.40
CA HIS A 97 -9.59 -0.54 3.98
C HIS A 97 -8.95 -1.63 4.84
N ILE A 98 -8.55 -2.70 4.22
CA ILE A 98 -8.01 -3.88 4.89
C ILE A 98 -6.64 -4.22 4.30
N SER A 99 -5.67 -4.45 5.18
CA SER A 99 -4.37 -5.01 4.80
C SER A 99 -4.31 -6.47 5.25
N VAL A 100 -3.86 -7.35 4.36
CA VAL A 100 -3.79 -8.80 4.57
C VAL A 100 -2.39 -9.28 4.28
N ASP A 101 -1.80 -10.02 5.22
CA ASP A 101 -0.59 -10.78 4.99
C ASP A 101 -0.94 -12.22 4.61
N TYR A 102 -0.26 -12.72 3.59
CA TYR A 102 -0.29 -14.13 3.20
C TYR A 102 1.10 -14.70 3.39
N HIS A 103 1.17 -15.77 4.18
CA HIS A 103 2.38 -16.58 4.38
C HIS A 103 2.26 -17.86 3.56
N ASN A 104 3.15 -18.07 2.60
CA ASN A 104 3.08 -19.18 1.65
C ASN A 104 1.70 -19.32 0.96
N GLY A 105 1.06 -18.19 0.68
CA GLY A 105 -0.25 -18.12 0.05
C GLY A 105 -1.46 -18.37 0.97
N ILE A 106 -1.22 -18.63 2.25
CA ILE A 106 -2.26 -18.79 3.27
C ILE A 106 -2.41 -17.46 4.02
N GLN A 107 -3.63 -16.99 4.18
CA GLN A 107 -3.92 -15.78 4.95
C GLN A 107 -3.46 -15.97 6.40
N ASP A 108 -2.63 -15.06 6.90
CA ASP A 108 -2.00 -15.11 8.22
C ASP A 108 -2.47 -13.96 9.11
N LEU A 109 -2.33 -12.71 8.65
CA LEU A 109 -2.72 -11.52 9.39
C LEU A 109 -3.71 -10.70 8.56
N THR A 110 -4.77 -10.22 9.21
CA THR A 110 -5.71 -9.28 8.61
C THR A 110 -5.93 -8.10 9.53
N VAL A 111 -5.76 -6.89 9.02
CA VAL A 111 -5.91 -5.67 9.79
C VAL A 111 -6.80 -4.66 9.08
N LEU A 112 -7.70 -4.06 9.85
CA LEU A 112 -8.59 -2.98 9.42
C LEU A 112 -7.95 -1.63 9.72
N GLY A 113 -7.84 -0.78 8.71
CA GLY A 113 -7.38 0.60 8.84
C GLY A 113 -8.52 1.55 9.18
N LEU A 114 -8.32 2.37 10.21
CA LEU A 114 -9.19 3.49 10.57
C LEU A 114 -8.51 4.80 10.17
N ARG A 115 -9.23 5.64 9.42
CA ARG A 115 -8.79 6.97 9.00
C ARG A 115 -9.87 7.99 9.30
N ASP A 116 -9.49 9.20 9.68
CA ASP A 116 -10.40 10.33 9.70
C ASP A 116 -10.69 10.77 8.24
N PRO A 117 -11.94 10.93 7.82
CA PRO A 117 -12.28 11.42 6.47
C PRO A 117 -11.63 12.76 6.10
N GLN A 118 -11.30 13.60 7.08
CA GLN A 118 -10.65 14.90 6.88
C GLN A 118 -9.12 14.79 6.73
N ASP A 119 -8.52 13.65 7.12
CA ASP A 119 -7.09 13.43 6.98
C ASP A 119 -6.71 13.14 5.51
N PRO A 120 -5.48 13.46 5.12
CA PRO A 120 -4.92 13.01 3.85
C PRO A 120 -5.01 11.48 3.72
N LEU A 121 -5.12 10.98 2.49
CA LEU A 121 -5.34 9.55 2.22
C LEU A 121 -4.24 8.63 2.78
N TYR A 122 -3.04 9.14 3.04
CA TYR A 122 -1.93 8.39 3.64
C TYR A 122 -1.96 8.36 5.18
N LYS A 123 -2.78 9.21 5.84
CA LYS A 123 -2.74 9.37 7.30
C LYS A 123 -3.74 8.46 7.99
N TRP A 124 -3.26 7.33 8.45
CA TRP A 124 -4.03 6.37 9.25
C TRP A 124 -4.00 6.74 10.72
N ARG A 125 -5.11 6.49 11.43
CA ARG A 125 -5.25 6.75 12.86
C ARG A 125 -5.04 5.48 13.69
N LYS A 126 -5.43 4.33 13.17
CA LYS A 126 -5.31 3.05 13.86
C LYS A 126 -5.40 1.91 12.86
N TRP A 127 -4.67 0.84 13.14
CA TRP A 127 -4.83 -0.46 12.51
C TRP A 127 -5.19 -1.49 13.55
N THR A 128 -6.19 -2.33 13.31
CA THR A 128 -6.69 -3.31 14.27
C THR A 128 -6.82 -4.67 13.62
N LYS A 129 -6.35 -5.72 14.29
CA LYS A 129 -6.55 -7.11 13.85
C LYS A 129 -8.04 -7.43 13.78
N VAL A 130 -8.45 -8.02 12.69
CA VAL A 130 -9.84 -8.43 12.44
C VAL A 130 -9.89 -9.81 11.80
N GLU A 131 -11.01 -10.50 12.00
CA GLU A 131 -11.28 -11.75 11.29
C GLU A 131 -12.08 -11.43 10.02
N ARG A 132 -11.43 -11.51 8.88
CA ARG A 132 -12.02 -11.36 7.55
C ARG A 132 -11.38 -12.36 6.61
N ASP A 133 -12.17 -13.05 5.81
CA ASP A 133 -11.70 -13.95 4.77
C ASP A 133 -11.57 -13.16 3.46
N LEU A 134 -10.35 -12.97 3.02
CA LEU A 134 -9.98 -12.26 1.79
C LEU A 134 -8.97 -13.13 1.02
N PRO A 135 -9.42 -14.05 0.19
CA PRO A 135 -8.52 -14.92 -0.55
C PRO A 135 -7.66 -14.11 -1.53
N LEU A 136 -6.37 -14.47 -1.63
CA LEU A 136 -5.48 -13.90 -2.63
C LEU A 136 -6.05 -14.11 -4.04
N PRO A 137 -6.22 -13.06 -4.87
CA PRO A 137 -6.72 -13.20 -6.22
C PRO A 137 -5.87 -14.18 -7.04
N LYS A 138 -6.53 -15.08 -7.79
CA LYS A 138 -5.87 -16.18 -8.52
C LYS A 138 -4.70 -15.74 -9.39
N VAL A 139 -4.80 -14.57 -10.01
CA VAL A 139 -3.74 -14.01 -10.88
C VAL A 139 -2.43 -13.77 -10.14
N PHE A 140 -2.47 -13.58 -8.81
CA PHE A 140 -1.31 -13.34 -7.97
C PHE A 140 -0.82 -14.58 -7.22
N GLN A 141 -1.53 -15.69 -7.24
CA GLN A 141 -1.14 -16.93 -6.56
C GLN A 141 0.24 -17.45 -7.00
N LYS A 142 0.63 -17.23 -8.25
CA LYS A 142 1.97 -17.61 -8.76
C LYS A 142 3.14 -16.97 -7.99
N PHE A 143 2.91 -15.85 -7.31
CA PHE A 143 3.95 -15.18 -6.52
C PHE A 143 4.26 -15.93 -5.22
N THR A 144 3.32 -16.71 -4.69
CA THR A 144 3.52 -17.53 -3.47
C THR A 144 4.49 -18.69 -3.68
N GLU A 145 4.80 -19.03 -4.94
CA GLU A 145 5.82 -20.02 -5.28
C GLU A 145 7.26 -19.49 -5.14
N ARG A 146 7.43 -18.16 -5.13
CA ARG A 146 8.74 -17.49 -5.10
C ARG A 146 8.96 -16.62 -3.88
N TYR A 147 7.89 -16.15 -3.29
CA TYR A 147 7.91 -15.21 -2.17
C TYR A 147 7.12 -15.79 -1.02
N GLU A 148 7.80 -15.93 0.11
CA GLU A 148 7.23 -16.49 1.33
C GLU A 148 6.09 -15.62 1.85
N TRP A 149 6.23 -14.30 1.71
CA TRP A 149 5.28 -13.31 2.21
C TRP A 149 4.74 -12.42 1.10
N LEU A 150 3.44 -12.15 1.16
CA LEU A 150 2.80 -11.08 0.40
C LEU A 150 1.93 -10.26 1.35
N ASN A 151 2.06 -8.94 1.29
CA ASN A 151 1.10 -8.04 1.92
C ASN A 151 0.24 -7.41 0.84
N CYS A 152 -1.06 -7.47 0.99
CA CYS A 152 -2.05 -6.98 0.04
C CYS A 152 -2.99 -5.98 0.70
N GLU A 153 -3.21 -4.83 0.07
CA GLU A 153 -4.17 -3.84 0.53
C GLU A 153 -5.44 -3.87 -0.29
N TYR A 154 -6.58 -3.80 0.38
CA TYR A 154 -7.92 -3.87 -0.21
C TYR A 154 -8.78 -2.69 0.24
N ILE A 155 -9.67 -2.21 -0.62
CA ILE A 155 -10.78 -1.32 -0.29
C ILE A 155 -12.07 -1.98 -0.77
N GLY A 156 -13.02 -2.23 0.15
CA GLY A 156 -14.27 -2.90 -0.19
C GLY A 156 -14.09 -4.26 -0.89
N GLY A 157 -13.03 -5.00 -0.54
CA GLY A 157 -12.67 -6.27 -1.16
C GLY A 157 -11.96 -6.16 -2.52
N LYS A 158 -11.72 -4.95 -3.02
CA LYS A 158 -10.94 -4.69 -4.24
C LYS A 158 -9.47 -4.48 -3.89
N LEU A 159 -8.59 -5.33 -4.43
CA LEU A 159 -7.15 -5.25 -4.19
C LEU A 159 -6.57 -4.01 -4.89
N ILE A 160 -5.82 -3.18 -4.15
CA ILE A 160 -5.30 -1.91 -4.63
C ILE A 160 -3.77 -1.82 -4.65
N GLU A 161 -3.10 -2.66 -3.88
CA GLU A 161 -1.63 -2.65 -3.74
C GLU A 161 -1.12 -4.01 -3.25
N ILE A 162 0.08 -4.39 -3.68
CA ILE A 162 0.76 -5.62 -3.25
C ILE A 162 2.21 -5.30 -2.93
N HIS A 163 2.71 -5.92 -1.85
CA HIS A 163 4.11 -5.97 -1.45
C HIS A 163 4.57 -7.41 -1.33
N LEU A 164 5.81 -7.70 -1.71
CA LEU A 164 6.42 -9.03 -1.60
C LEU A 164 7.14 -9.20 -0.24
N ARG A 165 6.47 -8.82 0.82
CA ARG A 165 6.86 -8.93 2.22
C ARG A 165 5.64 -8.98 3.12
N GLY A 166 5.78 -9.30 4.39
CA GLY A 166 4.74 -9.13 5.40
C GLY A 166 4.64 -7.68 5.91
N ASN A 167 3.64 -7.42 6.73
CA ASN A 167 3.43 -6.16 7.42
C ASN A 167 4.22 -6.13 8.74
N PRO A 168 5.31 -5.36 8.85
CA PRO A 168 6.17 -5.37 10.03
C PRO A 168 5.54 -4.67 11.25
N ASN A 169 4.43 -3.98 11.08
CA ASN A 169 3.85 -3.14 12.13
C ASN A 169 3.32 -3.97 13.31
N PHE A 170 3.04 -5.26 13.09
CA PHE A 170 2.51 -6.18 14.08
C PHE A 170 3.55 -7.18 14.62
N ASP A 171 4.82 -7.06 14.24
CA ASP A 171 5.91 -7.90 14.74
C ASP A 171 6.13 -7.75 16.26
N TYR A 172 5.71 -6.63 16.82
CA TYR A 172 5.83 -6.33 18.26
C TYR A 172 4.66 -6.85 19.12
N GLY A 173 3.72 -7.58 18.52
CA GLY A 173 2.53 -8.08 19.19
C GLY A 173 1.39 -7.06 19.23
N GLY A 174 0.45 -7.24 20.20
CA GLY A 174 -0.74 -6.40 20.34
C GLY A 174 -1.87 -6.71 19.35
N ASN A 175 -3.04 -6.14 19.62
CA ASN A 175 -4.24 -6.28 18.78
C ASN A 175 -4.43 -5.08 17.85
N SER A 176 -3.82 -3.96 18.17
CA SER A 176 -3.87 -2.75 17.37
C SER A 176 -2.53 -2.03 17.39
N VAL A 177 -2.28 -1.26 16.35
CA VAL A 177 -1.18 -0.30 16.29
C VAL A 177 -1.72 1.09 15.93
N ILE A 178 -1.20 2.11 16.61
CA ILE A 178 -1.59 3.50 16.42
C ILE A 178 -0.38 4.22 15.82
N PRO A 179 -0.44 4.63 14.54
CA PRO A 179 0.64 5.41 13.93
C PRO A 179 0.81 6.74 14.64
N VAL A 180 2.07 7.11 14.90
CA VAL A 180 2.47 8.40 15.45
C VAL A 180 3.00 9.27 14.33
N TRP A 181 2.44 10.47 14.16
CA TRP A 181 2.74 11.37 13.06
C TRP A 181 3.51 12.60 13.54
N GLU A 182 4.22 13.26 12.63
CA GLU A 182 4.82 14.57 12.91
C GLU A 182 3.76 15.54 13.47
N GLY A 183 4.06 16.13 14.63
CA GLY A 183 3.17 17.06 15.33
C GLY A 183 2.22 16.40 16.33
N ASP A 184 2.21 15.07 16.45
CA ASP A 184 1.49 14.40 17.53
C ASP A 184 2.25 14.60 18.86
N ASP A 185 1.53 14.92 19.94
CA ASP A 185 2.12 15.09 21.29
C ASP A 185 2.20 13.73 22.01
N VAL A 186 3.19 12.94 21.61
CA VAL A 186 3.44 11.60 22.14
C VAL A 186 4.92 11.46 22.45
N SER A 187 5.24 11.02 23.68
CA SER A 187 6.62 10.91 24.17
C SER A 187 7.21 9.51 24.10
N ASP A 188 6.39 8.48 23.89
CA ASP A 188 6.82 7.08 23.90
C ASP A 188 6.17 6.31 22.76
N TYR A 189 6.98 5.82 21.84
CA TYR A 189 6.56 5.03 20.68
C TYR A 189 7.73 4.21 20.13
N ILE A 190 7.40 3.14 19.40
CA ILE A 190 8.40 2.36 18.65
C ILE A 190 8.77 3.14 17.40
N GLU A 191 10.03 3.56 17.28
CA GLU A 191 10.51 4.29 16.12
C GLU A 191 10.49 3.40 14.87
N GLN A 192 9.70 3.81 13.88
CA GLN A 192 9.67 3.22 12.54
C GLN A 192 9.26 4.30 11.53
N PRO A 193 10.17 5.23 11.23
CA PRO A 193 9.85 6.40 10.43
C PRO A 193 9.54 6.03 8.98
N ASN A 194 8.50 6.65 8.45
CA ASN A 194 8.17 6.56 7.03
C ASN A 194 7.39 7.82 6.61
N TYR A 195 7.98 8.65 5.78
CA TYR A 195 7.47 9.97 5.41
C TYR A 195 7.25 10.82 6.67
N LYS A 196 6.01 11.21 6.98
CA LYS A 196 5.62 11.99 8.17
C LYS A 196 5.25 11.13 9.38
N ARG A 197 5.24 9.83 9.23
CA ARG A 197 5.03 8.91 10.34
C ARG A 197 6.35 8.72 11.09
N LEU A 198 6.33 8.89 12.40
CA LEU A 198 7.49 8.71 13.28
C LEU A 198 7.64 7.27 13.76
N GLY A 199 6.54 6.57 13.93
CA GLY A 199 6.51 5.22 14.45
C GLY A 199 5.12 4.77 14.86
N PHE A 200 5.05 3.90 15.89
CA PHE A 200 3.80 3.31 16.36
C PHE A 200 3.75 3.17 17.88
N ILE A 201 2.53 3.26 18.41
CA ILE A 201 2.18 2.79 19.75
C ILE A 201 1.45 1.45 19.58
N ILE A 202 1.79 0.46 20.42
CA ILE A 202 1.09 -0.81 20.46
C ILE A 202 -0.04 -0.70 21.48
N ASP A 203 -1.27 -0.99 21.02
CA ASP A 203 -2.47 -0.97 21.86
C ASP A 203 -2.95 -2.40 22.13
N GLY A 204 -3.26 -2.69 23.40
CA GLY A 204 -3.80 -3.98 23.80
C GLY A 204 -2.76 -5.04 24.17
N GLN A 205 -1.66 -4.62 24.82
CA GLN A 205 -0.79 -5.53 25.59
C GLN A 205 -1.37 -5.81 26.96
#